data_3bf474a2f02000712aa8abf13df3cf30
#
_entry.id   3bf474a2f02000712aa8abf13df3cf30
#
_cell.length_a   1.000
_cell.length_b   1.000
_cell.length_c   1.000
_cell.angle_alpha   90.00
_cell.angle_beta   90.00
_cell.angle_gamma   90.00
#
_symmetry.space_group_name_H-M   'P 1'
#
loop_
_entity.id
_entity.type
_entity.pdbx_description
1 polymer ?
#
loop_
_entity_poly.entity_id
_entity_poly.type
_entity_poly.pdbx_seq_one_letter_code
_entity_poly.pdbx_strand_id
1 'polypeptide(L)'
;MTNSSPLRVTAVVALAITAATGVADAQRRPAAPPNFDAFYELGPDSLVRRGVPKGTVRGPVSLPSRVYPGVAHDYWVYVPAQYDGKTEVSLMVFNDGASYLQADGYYRAVNVLDNLIYRGELPVMIAAFIDPGKFTRDGASNRQAEYDPPDDRYSKVIVDELMPRLYAEYRITRDPERHAIAGWSSGAIAAFTVAWERPDQFRKVLSGIGTYVNLAGGHVYPERVMATDRKPIRIFMIDGRNDNRGVNADGQYDQTRDWFYQNVRLKDALVAKGYDVNHVWGIGVHSHDMGGAMLPEMMRWLWRDHPVSVDPNDTIERSFRTGRPAGPSPAPPPAANPPGAR
;
A
#
# COMPACT_ATOMS: atom_id res chain seq x y z
N MET A 1 24.76 98.56 -47.45
CA MET A 1 25.74 98.55 -46.37
C MET A 1 25.00 98.71 -45.08
N THR A 2 24.53 97.65 -44.48
CA THR A 2 24.00 97.71 -43.11
C THR A 2 24.13 96.29 -42.50
N ASN A 3 25.00 96.22 -41.53
CA ASN A 3 25.31 95.09 -40.75
C ASN A 3 24.20 94.88 -39.68
N SER A 4 23.57 93.73 -39.61
CA SER A 4 22.69 93.36 -38.53
C SER A 4 23.10 91.98 -37.98
N SER A 5 23.67 92.02 -36.80
CA SER A 5 24.01 90.83 -35.99
C SER A 5 22.75 90.17 -35.44
N PRO A 6 22.66 88.83 -35.39
CA PRO A 6 21.58 88.19 -34.74
C PRO A 6 21.84 87.95 -33.24
N LEU A 7 20.84 88.23 -32.45
CA LEU A 7 20.76 87.86 -30.99
C LEU A 7 20.82 86.33 -30.82
N ARG A 8 21.69 85.88 -29.96
CA ARG A 8 21.67 84.50 -29.47
C ARG A 8 20.73 84.42 -28.30
N VAL A 9 19.65 83.62 -28.48
CA VAL A 9 18.76 83.24 -27.41
C VAL A 9 19.29 81.93 -26.83
N THR A 10 19.74 81.93 -25.56
CA THR A 10 20.16 80.73 -24.82
C THR A 10 18.91 80.11 -24.22
N ALA A 11 18.48 79.01 -24.78
CA ALA A 11 17.40 78.18 -24.16
C ALA A 11 17.98 77.36 -23.05
N VAL A 12 17.54 77.60 -21.83
CA VAL A 12 17.78 76.72 -20.61
C VAL A 12 16.78 75.56 -20.69
N VAL A 13 17.26 74.37 -21.02
CA VAL A 13 16.46 73.15 -20.91
C VAL A 13 16.56 72.71 -19.48
N ALA A 14 15.42 72.83 -18.72
CA ALA A 14 15.28 72.24 -17.43
C ALA A 14 14.95 70.76 -17.61
N LEU A 15 15.90 69.90 -17.25
CA LEU A 15 15.69 68.39 -17.24
C LEU A 15 14.94 68.03 -15.97
N ALA A 16 13.65 67.80 -16.08
CA ALA A 16 12.82 67.23 -15.01
C ALA A 16 13.12 65.72 -14.92
N ILE A 17 13.90 65.30 -13.93
CA ILE A 17 14.09 63.88 -13.58
C ILE A 17 12.85 63.44 -12.81
N THR A 18 11.89 62.81 -13.46
CA THR A 18 10.82 62.05 -12.81
C THR A 18 11.41 60.73 -12.31
N ALA A 19 11.68 60.65 -11.01
CA ALA A 19 11.99 59.40 -10.36
C ALA A 19 10.69 58.52 -10.37
N ALA A 20 10.61 57.64 -11.36
CA ALA A 20 9.63 56.57 -11.33
C ALA A 20 10.03 55.59 -10.23
N THR A 21 9.43 55.71 -9.04
CA THR A 21 9.44 54.64 -8.03
C THR A 21 8.64 53.48 -8.58
N GLY A 22 9.31 52.63 -9.34
CA GLY A 22 8.79 51.32 -9.69
C GLY A 22 8.66 50.50 -8.40
N VAL A 23 7.46 50.45 -7.85
CA VAL A 23 7.09 49.41 -6.87
C VAL A 23 7.17 48.12 -7.69
N ALA A 24 8.28 47.41 -7.55
CA ALA A 24 8.39 46.04 -8.02
C ALA A 24 7.33 45.23 -7.27
N ASP A 25 6.22 45.00 -7.93
CA ASP A 25 5.21 44.06 -7.51
C ASP A 25 5.90 42.69 -7.60
N ALA A 26 6.52 42.31 -6.47
CA ALA A 26 7.09 41.00 -6.31
C ALA A 26 5.89 40.04 -6.38
N GLN A 27 5.59 39.58 -7.58
CA GLN A 27 4.65 38.48 -7.79
C GLN A 27 5.04 37.37 -6.82
N ARG A 28 4.31 37.27 -5.70
CA ARG A 28 4.46 36.16 -4.77
C ARG A 28 4.24 34.91 -5.60
N ARG A 29 5.33 34.18 -5.86
CA ARG A 29 5.21 32.82 -6.39
C ARG A 29 4.20 32.10 -5.50
N PRO A 30 3.18 31.45 -6.08
CA PRO A 30 2.27 30.63 -5.29
C PRO A 30 3.12 29.74 -4.36
N ALA A 31 2.77 29.70 -3.08
CA ALA A 31 3.42 28.79 -2.16
C ALA A 31 3.34 27.37 -2.72
N ALA A 32 4.43 26.64 -2.67
CA ALA A 32 4.41 25.22 -3.05
C ALA A 32 3.30 24.51 -2.27
N PRO A 33 2.55 23.60 -2.90
CA PRO A 33 1.53 22.87 -2.19
C PRO A 33 2.15 22.15 -0.98
N PRO A 34 1.41 22.01 0.13
CA PRO A 34 1.90 21.33 1.32
C PRO A 34 2.38 19.91 0.96
N ASN A 35 3.55 19.52 1.43
CA ASN A 35 3.97 18.12 1.35
C ASN A 35 3.28 17.31 2.45
N PHE A 36 2.14 16.72 2.14
CA PHE A 36 1.36 15.93 3.08
C PHE A 36 2.03 14.59 3.44
N ASP A 37 3.00 14.13 2.65
CA ASP A 37 3.71 12.88 2.91
C ASP A 37 4.88 13.07 3.88
N ALA A 38 5.31 14.30 4.16
CA ALA A 38 6.38 14.59 5.10
C ALA A 38 6.11 14.11 6.56
N PHE A 39 4.88 13.72 6.86
CA PHE A 39 4.49 13.18 8.17
C PHE A 39 4.65 11.66 8.29
N TYR A 40 4.92 10.96 7.18
CA TYR A 40 5.03 9.51 7.16
C TYR A 40 6.49 9.08 7.20
N GLU A 41 6.98 8.85 8.42
CA GLU A 41 8.34 8.37 8.65
C GLU A 41 8.34 6.85 8.92
N LEU A 42 9.40 6.19 8.48
CA LEU A 42 9.58 4.77 8.75
C LEU A 42 9.91 4.54 10.23
N GLY A 43 9.08 3.75 10.88
CA GLY A 43 9.29 3.32 12.26
C GLY A 43 10.44 2.32 12.40
N PRO A 44 10.82 2.00 13.65
CA PRO A 44 11.96 1.14 13.97
C PRO A 44 11.81 -0.29 13.41
N ASP A 45 10.60 -0.74 13.08
CA ASP A 45 10.36 -2.08 12.53
C ASP A 45 10.74 -2.19 11.04
N SER A 46 10.83 -1.06 10.35
CA SER A 46 11.30 -0.97 8.97
C SER A 46 12.83 -0.80 8.86
N LEU A 47 13.55 -0.71 9.99
CA LEU A 47 14.98 -0.52 10.02
C LEU A 47 15.72 -1.83 10.31
N VAL A 48 16.99 -1.90 9.86
CA VAL A 48 17.87 -3.02 10.21
C VAL A 48 18.09 -3.02 11.72
N ARG A 49 17.81 -4.13 12.38
CA ARG A 49 18.05 -4.30 13.82
C ARG A 49 19.21 -5.25 14.09
N ARG A 50 20.07 -4.84 15.02
CA ARG A 50 21.18 -5.68 15.50
C ARG A 50 20.61 -6.90 16.23
N GLY A 51 21.18 -8.09 15.94
CA GLY A 51 20.77 -9.34 16.58
C GLY A 51 19.55 -10.02 15.95
N VAL A 52 18.86 -9.38 15.02
CA VAL A 52 17.80 -10.03 14.26
C VAL A 52 18.40 -10.83 13.10
N PRO A 53 18.17 -12.15 13.06
CA PRO A 53 18.63 -13.00 11.95
C PRO A 53 18.03 -12.53 10.63
N LYS A 54 18.82 -12.49 9.57
CA LYS A 54 18.41 -12.03 8.26
C LYS A 54 17.94 -13.18 7.39
N GLY A 55 16.76 -13.00 6.79
CA GLY A 55 16.30 -13.83 5.70
C GLY A 55 17.11 -13.60 4.42
N THR A 56 16.89 -14.42 3.44
CA THR A 56 17.53 -14.32 2.12
C THR A 56 16.51 -14.02 1.05
N VAL A 57 16.88 -13.17 0.08
CA VAL A 57 16.08 -12.92 -1.12
C VAL A 57 16.74 -13.59 -2.30
N ARG A 58 16.00 -14.41 -3.03
CA ARG A 58 16.42 -15.11 -4.24
C ARG A 58 15.69 -14.54 -5.45
N GLY A 59 16.36 -14.40 -6.56
CA GLY A 59 15.78 -13.84 -7.79
C GLY A 59 16.57 -12.64 -8.32
N PRO A 60 16.09 -11.96 -9.38
CA PRO A 60 14.82 -12.26 -10.04
C PRO A 60 14.81 -13.60 -10.77
N VAL A 61 13.64 -14.24 -10.79
CA VAL A 61 13.37 -15.43 -11.60
C VAL A 61 12.29 -15.04 -12.61
N SER A 62 12.53 -15.36 -13.88
CA SER A 62 11.56 -15.07 -14.94
C SER A 62 10.45 -16.12 -14.96
N LEU A 63 9.21 -15.66 -15.03
CA LEU A 63 7.98 -16.44 -15.12
C LEU A 63 7.27 -16.09 -16.44
N PRO A 64 7.54 -16.82 -17.54
CA PRO A 64 6.77 -16.67 -18.77
C PRO A 64 5.30 -17.01 -18.52
N SER A 65 4.41 -16.12 -18.96
CA SER A 65 2.98 -16.30 -18.75
C SER A 65 2.29 -17.01 -19.91
N ARG A 66 1.44 -17.94 -19.58
CA ARG A 66 0.48 -18.57 -20.51
C ARG A 66 -0.84 -17.80 -20.56
N VAL A 67 -1.17 -17.09 -19.47
CA VAL A 67 -2.37 -16.25 -19.37
C VAL A 67 -2.24 -15.02 -20.27
N TYR A 68 -1.04 -14.45 -20.33
CA TYR A 68 -0.71 -13.31 -21.19
C TYR A 68 0.41 -13.70 -22.18
N PRO A 69 0.07 -14.27 -23.35
CA PRO A 69 1.08 -14.74 -24.30
C PRO A 69 2.08 -13.65 -24.71
N GLY A 70 3.36 -13.98 -24.69
CA GLY A 70 4.44 -13.05 -25.01
C GLY A 70 4.80 -12.09 -23.87
N VAL A 71 4.29 -12.34 -22.66
CA VAL A 71 4.60 -11.59 -21.44
C VAL A 71 5.36 -12.50 -20.47
N ALA A 72 6.31 -11.93 -19.74
CA ALA A 72 7.00 -12.59 -18.64
C ALA A 72 7.03 -11.68 -17.41
N HIS A 73 6.91 -12.27 -16.23
CA HIS A 73 7.00 -11.60 -14.94
C HIS A 73 8.36 -11.90 -14.31
N ASP A 74 8.94 -10.92 -13.63
CA ASP A 74 10.08 -11.16 -12.75
C ASP A 74 9.55 -11.32 -11.32
N TYR A 75 10.03 -12.32 -10.58
CA TYR A 75 9.71 -12.48 -9.18
C TYR A 75 10.92 -12.82 -8.33
N TRP A 76 10.84 -12.46 -7.07
CA TRP A 76 11.81 -12.76 -6.03
C TRP A 76 11.13 -13.51 -4.90
N VAL A 77 11.88 -14.32 -4.18
CA VAL A 77 11.39 -15.06 -3.02
C VAL A 77 12.24 -14.73 -1.80
N TYR A 78 11.61 -14.19 -0.78
CA TYR A 78 12.20 -14.05 0.54
C TYR A 78 11.96 -15.31 1.35
N VAL A 79 13.05 -15.81 1.93
CA VAL A 79 13.08 -16.98 2.81
C VAL A 79 13.57 -16.50 4.18
N PRO A 80 12.75 -16.52 5.23
CA PRO A 80 13.17 -16.06 6.55
C PRO A 80 14.21 -17.00 7.17
N ALA A 81 15.05 -16.47 8.05
CA ALA A 81 16.08 -17.25 8.74
C ALA A 81 15.50 -18.40 9.59
N GLN A 82 14.23 -18.29 10.00
CA GLN A 82 13.49 -19.27 10.81
C GLN A 82 12.92 -20.43 9.98
N TYR A 83 13.02 -20.39 8.65
CA TYR A 83 12.52 -21.46 7.79
C TYR A 83 13.41 -22.69 7.85
N ASP A 84 12.89 -23.83 8.29
CA ASP A 84 13.62 -25.08 8.48
C ASP A 84 13.51 -26.07 7.31
N GLY A 85 12.73 -25.74 6.29
CA GLY A 85 12.48 -26.61 5.12
C GLY A 85 11.59 -27.83 5.43
N LYS A 86 11.13 -28.02 6.66
CA LYS A 86 10.36 -29.19 7.13
C LYS A 86 8.95 -28.82 7.55
N THR A 87 8.80 -27.73 8.28
CA THR A 87 7.51 -27.22 8.77
C THR A 87 6.79 -26.43 7.67
N GLU A 88 5.48 -26.63 7.55
CA GLU A 88 4.66 -25.83 6.65
C GLU A 88 4.54 -24.39 7.14
N VAL A 89 4.83 -23.45 6.26
CA VAL A 89 4.82 -22.01 6.55
C VAL A 89 3.74 -21.28 5.77
N SER A 90 3.45 -20.05 6.18
CA SER A 90 2.49 -19.17 5.53
C SER A 90 3.05 -18.60 4.20
N LEU A 91 2.19 -18.01 3.38
CA LEU A 91 2.55 -17.33 2.12
C LEU A 91 2.11 -15.87 2.16
N MET A 92 2.98 -14.97 1.72
CA MET A 92 2.66 -13.58 1.41
C MET A 92 3.10 -13.26 -0.01
N VAL A 93 2.23 -12.67 -0.82
CA VAL A 93 2.56 -12.21 -2.17
C VAL A 93 2.46 -10.68 -2.21
N PHE A 94 3.44 -10.02 -2.82
CA PHE A 94 3.50 -8.58 -3.02
C PHE A 94 3.50 -8.26 -4.51
N ASN A 95 2.49 -7.56 -4.99
CA ASN A 95 2.44 -7.03 -6.34
C ASN A 95 3.35 -5.79 -6.46
N ASP A 96 3.91 -5.50 -7.62
CA ASP A 96 4.98 -4.50 -7.82
C ASP A 96 6.20 -4.80 -6.94
N GLY A 97 6.62 -6.05 -6.95
CA GLY A 97 7.51 -6.68 -5.98
C GLY A 97 8.85 -6.00 -5.77
N ALA A 98 9.49 -5.54 -6.84
CA ALA A 98 10.81 -4.89 -6.77
C ALA A 98 10.79 -3.64 -5.85
N SER A 99 9.67 -2.93 -5.77
CA SER A 99 9.54 -1.73 -4.94
C SER A 99 9.66 -2.00 -3.44
N TYR A 100 9.31 -3.20 -3.00
CA TYR A 100 9.36 -3.61 -1.60
C TYR A 100 10.75 -4.08 -1.15
N LEU A 101 11.59 -4.46 -2.11
CA LEU A 101 12.91 -5.04 -1.84
C LEU A 101 14.01 -3.99 -1.65
N GLN A 102 13.76 -2.74 -2.00
CA GLN A 102 14.73 -1.66 -1.90
C GLN A 102 15.10 -1.40 -0.43
N ALA A 103 16.40 -1.52 -0.11
CA ALA A 103 16.90 -1.39 1.25
C ALA A 103 16.74 0.02 1.85
N ASP A 104 16.74 1.03 1.00
CA ASP A 104 16.55 2.46 1.30
C ASP A 104 15.20 3.00 0.77
N GLY A 105 14.35 2.13 0.23
CA GLY A 105 13.05 2.48 -0.32
C GLY A 105 11.98 2.73 0.73
N TYR A 106 10.77 2.96 0.26
CA TYR A 106 9.60 3.29 1.10
C TYR A 106 9.21 2.13 2.02
N TYR A 107 9.18 0.90 1.53
CA TYR A 107 8.58 -0.24 2.26
C TYR A 107 9.57 -0.98 3.15
N ARG A 108 10.79 -1.22 2.65
CA ARG A 108 11.81 -2.04 3.34
C ARG A 108 11.24 -3.35 3.87
N ALA A 109 10.41 -4.01 3.06
CA ALA A 109 9.61 -5.14 3.50
C ALA A 109 10.45 -6.30 4.06
N VAL A 110 11.66 -6.51 3.56
CA VAL A 110 12.58 -7.52 4.09
C VAL A 110 12.93 -7.25 5.55
N ASN A 111 13.21 -5.97 5.92
CA ASN A 111 13.47 -5.62 7.31
C ASN A 111 12.24 -5.81 8.19
N VAL A 112 11.05 -5.44 7.68
CA VAL A 112 9.78 -5.65 8.41
C VAL A 112 9.54 -7.12 8.67
N LEU A 113 9.70 -7.97 7.64
CA LEU A 113 9.53 -9.42 7.77
C LEU A 113 10.55 -10.02 8.75
N ASP A 114 11.85 -9.69 8.61
CA ASP A 114 12.89 -10.15 9.54
C ASP A 114 12.54 -9.80 10.99
N ASN A 115 12.19 -8.53 11.24
CA ASN A 115 11.95 -8.03 12.58
C ASN A 115 10.69 -8.63 13.22
N LEU A 116 9.59 -8.69 12.48
CA LEU A 116 8.31 -9.15 13.01
C LEU A 116 8.25 -10.68 13.15
N ILE A 117 8.84 -11.44 12.23
CA ILE A 117 8.95 -12.91 12.34
C ILE A 117 9.86 -13.28 13.52
N TYR A 118 10.99 -12.58 13.67
CA TYR A 118 11.91 -12.84 14.80
C TYR A 118 11.24 -12.63 16.16
N ARG A 119 10.37 -11.63 16.29
CA ARG A 119 9.61 -11.38 17.53
C ARG A 119 8.37 -12.25 17.70
N GLY A 120 8.08 -13.14 16.76
CA GLY A 120 6.86 -13.97 16.80
C GLY A 120 5.56 -13.18 16.60
N GLU A 121 5.64 -11.96 16.07
CA GLU A 121 4.47 -11.14 15.77
C GLU A 121 3.83 -11.51 14.42
N LEU A 122 4.61 -12.14 13.55
CA LEU A 122 4.14 -12.77 12.31
C LEU A 122 4.49 -14.27 12.32
N PRO A 123 3.69 -15.10 11.64
CA PRO A 123 4.09 -16.48 11.39
C PRO A 123 5.35 -16.53 10.52
N VAL A 124 6.12 -17.59 10.64
CA VAL A 124 7.14 -17.90 9.64
C VAL A 124 6.45 -18.03 8.29
N MET A 125 6.93 -17.26 7.30
CA MET A 125 6.31 -17.22 5.97
C MET A 125 7.33 -17.09 4.85
N ILE A 126 7.05 -17.71 3.73
CA ILE A 126 7.69 -17.36 2.45
C ILE A 126 6.99 -16.13 1.90
N ALA A 127 7.76 -15.14 1.43
CA ALA A 127 7.18 -14.01 0.72
C ALA A 127 7.66 -13.99 -0.73
N ALA A 128 6.70 -13.92 -1.66
CA ALA A 128 6.97 -13.75 -3.08
C ALA A 128 6.70 -12.30 -3.47
N PHE A 129 7.66 -11.70 -4.15
CA PHE A 129 7.61 -10.34 -4.68
C PHE A 129 7.55 -10.46 -6.19
N ILE A 130 6.41 -10.14 -6.80
CA ILE A 130 6.21 -10.28 -8.24
C ILE A 130 5.99 -8.93 -8.90
N ASP A 131 6.76 -8.64 -9.93
CA ASP A 131 6.54 -7.47 -10.78
C ASP A 131 5.47 -7.76 -11.83
N PRO A 132 4.76 -6.73 -12.29
CA PRO A 132 3.87 -6.87 -13.42
C PRO A 132 4.63 -7.36 -14.65
N GLY A 133 3.94 -8.06 -15.51
CA GLY A 133 4.52 -8.61 -16.71
C GLY A 133 5.06 -7.56 -17.67
N LYS A 134 6.07 -7.95 -18.41
CA LYS A 134 6.65 -7.17 -19.51
C LYS A 134 6.59 -7.98 -20.80
N PHE A 135 6.27 -7.34 -21.90
CA PHE A 135 6.33 -7.98 -23.20
C PHE A 135 7.77 -8.37 -23.53
N THR A 136 8.00 -9.63 -23.86
CA THR A 136 9.34 -10.16 -24.17
C THR A 136 9.95 -9.56 -25.43
N ARG A 137 9.12 -9.03 -26.35
CA ARG A 137 9.56 -8.44 -27.63
C ARG A 137 10.23 -7.08 -27.47
N ASP A 138 9.79 -6.26 -26.48
CA ASP A 138 10.22 -4.86 -26.35
C ASP A 138 10.36 -4.36 -24.90
N GLY A 139 10.05 -5.21 -23.91
CA GLY A 139 10.12 -4.85 -22.50
C GLY A 139 9.01 -3.90 -22.01
N ALA A 140 8.03 -3.58 -22.86
CA ALA A 140 6.92 -2.73 -22.47
C ALA A 140 6.10 -3.36 -21.34
N SER A 141 5.70 -2.55 -20.35
CA SER A 141 4.92 -3.02 -19.21
C SER A 141 3.50 -3.41 -19.60
N ASN A 142 3.03 -4.54 -19.08
CA ASN A 142 1.65 -4.98 -19.19
C ASN A 142 0.81 -4.64 -17.94
N ARG A 143 1.36 -3.89 -16.99
CA ARG A 143 0.80 -3.64 -15.65
C ARG A 143 -0.67 -3.24 -15.66
N GLN A 144 -1.05 -2.27 -16.48
CA GLN A 144 -2.43 -1.79 -16.51
C GLN A 144 -3.40 -2.86 -17.02
N ALA A 145 -3.01 -3.62 -18.03
CA ALA A 145 -3.85 -4.69 -18.58
C ALA A 145 -3.99 -5.90 -17.64
N GLU A 146 -3.03 -6.07 -16.71
CA GLU A 146 -3.06 -7.15 -15.72
C GLU A 146 -3.79 -6.75 -14.44
N TYR A 147 -3.53 -5.54 -13.94
CA TYR A 147 -3.91 -5.14 -12.59
C TYR A 147 -5.25 -4.43 -12.50
N ASP A 148 -5.57 -3.54 -13.47
CA ASP A 148 -6.73 -2.67 -13.37
C ASP A 148 -8.08 -3.36 -13.68
N PRO A 149 -8.18 -4.34 -14.60
CA PRO A 149 -9.44 -5.02 -14.85
C PRO A 149 -9.90 -5.87 -13.66
N PRO A 150 -11.17 -5.75 -13.22
CA PRO A 150 -11.73 -6.56 -12.15
C PRO A 150 -12.19 -7.95 -12.67
N ASP A 151 -11.26 -8.69 -13.28
CA ASP A 151 -11.47 -10.02 -13.83
C ASP A 151 -10.47 -11.06 -13.29
N ASP A 152 -10.67 -12.34 -13.66
CA ASP A 152 -9.92 -13.45 -13.09
C ASP A 152 -8.55 -13.72 -13.74
N ARG A 153 -8.15 -12.96 -14.78
CA ARG A 153 -6.95 -13.27 -15.57
C ARG A 153 -5.69 -13.19 -14.72
N TYR A 154 -5.49 -12.07 -14.00
CA TYR A 154 -4.30 -11.95 -13.17
C TYR A 154 -4.29 -12.94 -12.00
N SER A 155 -5.46 -13.31 -11.47
CA SER A 155 -5.54 -14.35 -10.43
C SER A 155 -5.01 -15.70 -10.93
N LYS A 156 -5.16 -16.01 -12.22
CA LYS A 156 -4.57 -17.22 -12.84
C LYS A 156 -3.05 -17.14 -12.92
N VAL A 157 -2.47 -15.96 -13.18
CA VAL A 157 -1.00 -15.80 -13.13
C VAL A 157 -0.48 -16.15 -11.73
N ILE A 158 -1.12 -15.63 -10.70
CA ILE A 158 -0.71 -15.89 -9.32
C ILE A 158 -0.93 -17.37 -8.94
N VAL A 159 -2.14 -17.88 -9.17
CA VAL A 159 -2.54 -19.19 -8.64
C VAL A 159 -2.05 -20.35 -9.51
N ASP A 160 -2.11 -20.20 -10.85
CA ASP A 160 -1.84 -21.31 -11.76
C ASP A 160 -0.42 -21.28 -12.34
N GLU A 161 0.32 -20.16 -12.18
CA GLU A 161 1.67 -20.03 -12.71
C GLU A 161 2.72 -19.79 -11.60
N LEU A 162 2.54 -18.83 -10.69
CA LEU A 162 3.49 -18.53 -9.63
C LEU A 162 3.44 -19.56 -8.49
N MET A 163 2.26 -19.79 -7.89
CA MET A 163 2.14 -20.67 -6.71
C MET A 163 2.67 -22.09 -6.93
N PRO A 164 2.46 -22.76 -8.08
CA PRO A 164 3.03 -24.09 -8.31
C PRO A 164 4.56 -24.11 -8.23
N ARG A 165 5.24 -23.05 -8.67
CA ARG A 165 6.69 -22.95 -8.56
C ARG A 165 7.14 -22.78 -7.11
N LEU A 166 6.44 -21.93 -6.36
CA LEU A 166 6.72 -21.74 -4.93
C LEU A 166 6.53 -23.04 -4.15
N TYR A 167 5.46 -23.78 -4.44
CA TYR A 167 5.16 -25.06 -3.79
C TYR A 167 6.17 -26.18 -4.16
N ALA A 168 6.77 -26.09 -5.34
CA ALA A 168 7.81 -27.06 -5.73
C ALA A 168 9.11 -26.86 -4.93
N GLU A 169 9.37 -25.63 -4.48
CA GLU A 169 10.63 -25.29 -3.81
C GLU A 169 10.51 -25.16 -2.29
N TYR A 170 9.30 -24.81 -1.80
CA TYR A 170 9.09 -24.48 -0.39
C TYR A 170 7.89 -25.24 0.20
N ARG A 171 8.00 -25.60 1.46
CA ARG A 171 6.86 -26.21 2.21
C ARG A 171 5.90 -25.13 2.68
N ILE A 172 5.12 -24.61 1.75
CA ILE A 172 4.05 -23.66 2.01
C ILE A 172 2.76 -24.45 2.26
N THR A 173 2.03 -24.10 3.30
CA THR A 173 0.70 -24.69 3.60
C THR A 173 -0.26 -24.50 2.43
N ARG A 174 -1.30 -25.31 2.35
CA ARG A 174 -2.40 -25.15 1.39
C ARG A 174 -3.62 -24.47 2.01
N ASP A 175 -3.54 -24.11 3.28
CA ASP A 175 -4.61 -23.41 3.99
C ASP A 175 -4.71 -21.94 3.51
N PRO A 176 -5.83 -21.54 2.86
CA PRO A 176 -6.01 -20.18 2.38
C PRO A 176 -6.07 -19.12 3.50
N GLU A 177 -6.37 -19.51 4.75
CA GLU A 177 -6.27 -18.61 5.90
C GLU A 177 -4.82 -18.20 6.21
N ARG A 178 -3.87 -18.93 5.68
CA ARG A 178 -2.45 -18.66 5.83
C ARG A 178 -1.78 -18.10 4.58
N HIS A 179 -2.60 -17.60 3.63
CA HIS A 179 -2.15 -16.91 2.44
C HIS A 179 -2.64 -15.47 2.40
N ALA A 180 -1.73 -14.56 2.11
CA ALA A 180 -2.01 -13.14 1.98
C ALA A 180 -1.43 -12.57 0.69
N ILE A 181 -2.06 -11.51 0.19
CA ILE A 181 -1.60 -10.76 -0.99
C ILE A 181 -1.70 -9.26 -0.72
N ALA A 182 -0.70 -8.51 -1.18
CA ALA A 182 -0.59 -7.08 -0.98
C ALA A 182 -0.33 -6.34 -2.28
N GLY A 183 -0.75 -5.10 -2.33
CA GLY A 183 -0.40 -4.19 -3.40
C GLY A 183 -0.77 -2.74 -3.11
N TRP A 184 -0.23 -1.85 -3.93
CA TRP A 184 -0.49 -0.42 -3.88
C TRP A 184 -0.99 0.08 -5.23
N SER A 185 -1.89 1.04 -5.22
CA SER A 185 -2.50 1.61 -6.44
C SER A 185 -3.15 0.51 -7.29
N SER A 186 -2.78 0.36 -8.56
CA SER A 186 -3.25 -0.77 -9.39
C SER A 186 -2.88 -2.14 -8.78
N GLY A 187 -1.73 -2.26 -8.10
CA GLY A 187 -1.38 -3.48 -7.37
C GLY A 187 -2.35 -3.83 -6.25
N ALA A 188 -3.01 -2.83 -5.64
CA ALA A 188 -4.00 -3.04 -4.58
C ALA A 188 -5.31 -3.61 -5.12
N ILE A 189 -5.85 -3.05 -6.20
CA ILE A 189 -7.03 -3.64 -6.84
C ILE A 189 -6.72 -5.05 -7.36
N ALA A 190 -5.53 -5.28 -7.93
CA ALA A 190 -5.10 -6.62 -8.35
C ALA A 190 -5.06 -7.60 -7.17
N ALA A 191 -4.50 -7.19 -6.02
CA ALA A 191 -4.47 -8.02 -4.81
C ALA A 191 -5.88 -8.36 -4.31
N PHE A 192 -6.77 -7.38 -4.26
CA PHE A 192 -8.16 -7.61 -3.88
C PHE A 192 -8.88 -8.51 -4.89
N THR A 193 -8.67 -8.29 -6.20
CA THR A 193 -9.25 -9.11 -7.26
C THR A 193 -8.80 -10.58 -7.16
N VAL A 194 -7.50 -10.84 -6.88
CA VAL A 194 -7.01 -12.21 -6.67
C VAL A 194 -7.76 -12.88 -5.51
N ALA A 195 -7.87 -12.24 -4.36
CA ALA A 195 -8.60 -12.81 -3.23
C ALA A 195 -10.11 -12.91 -3.50
N TRP A 196 -10.68 -11.98 -4.25
CA TRP A 196 -12.09 -11.98 -4.63
C TRP A 196 -12.45 -13.13 -5.56
N GLU A 197 -11.64 -13.39 -6.57
CA GLU A 197 -11.86 -14.47 -7.54
C GLU A 197 -11.42 -15.85 -7.00
N ARG A 198 -10.39 -15.87 -6.12
CA ARG A 198 -9.81 -17.09 -5.58
C ARG A 198 -9.75 -17.11 -4.04
N PRO A 199 -10.91 -16.98 -3.35
CA PRO A 199 -10.97 -17.06 -1.88
C PRO A 199 -10.63 -18.46 -1.34
N ASP A 200 -10.58 -19.46 -2.22
CA ASP A 200 -10.05 -20.79 -1.96
C ASP A 200 -8.52 -20.83 -1.85
N GLN A 201 -7.84 -19.75 -2.29
CA GLN A 201 -6.38 -19.63 -2.26
C GLN A 201 -5.89 -18.47 -1.39
N PHE A 202 -6.58 -17.33 -1.39
CA PHE A 202 -6.18 -16.14 -0.64
C PHE A 202 -7.35 -15.58 0.17
N ARG A 203 -7.12 -15.34 1.48
CA ARG A 203 -8.12 -14.78 2.38
C ARG A 203 -7.69 -13.53 3.11
N LYS A 204 -6.45 -13.06 2.88
CA LYS A 204 -5.89 -11.87 3.53
C LYS A 204 -5.36 -10.89 2.49
N VAL A 205 -5.78 -9.62 2.60
CA VAL A 205 -5.43 -8.57 1.62
C VAL A 205 -4.88 -7.34 2.34
N LEU A 206 -3.75 -6.80 1.85
CA LEU A 206 -3.31 -5.43 2.13
C LEU A 206 -3.55 -4.59 0.88
N SER A 207 -4.30 -3.51 1.03
CA SER A 207 -4.70 -2.62 -0.05
C SER A 207 -4.34 -1.17 0.28
N GLY A 208 -3.32 -0.63 -0.37
CA GLY A 208 -2.91 0.77 -0.19
C GLY A 208 -3.25 1.62 -1.40
N ILE A 209 -3.82 2.83 -1.17
CA ILE A 209 -4.17 3.81 -2.23
C ILE A 209 -4.80 3.15 -3.47
N GLY A 210 -5.75 2.25 -3.24
CA GLY A 210 -6.25 1.31 -4.24
C GLY A 210 -6.91 1.96 -5.45
N THR A 211 -6.58 1.48 -6.65
CA THR A 211 -7.15 1.97 -7.92
C THR A 211 -8.55 1.41 -8.16
N TYR A 212 -9.45 1.54 -7.16
CA TYR A 212 -10.88 1.16 -7.32
C TYR A 212 -11.67 2.20 -8.10
N VAL A 213 -11.05 2.83 -9.06
CA VAL A 213 -11.60 3.89 -9.90
C VAL A 213 -11.92 3.42 -11.31
N ASN A 214 -12.59 4.26 -12.07
CA ASN A 214 -12.95 3.97 -13.46
C ASN A 214 -11.78 4.18 -14.42
N LEU A 215 -10.73 3.35 -14.31
CA LEU A 215 -9.71 3.21 -15.36
C LEU A 215 -10.03 2.02 -16.27
N ALA A 216 -10.31 0.86 -15.68
CA ALA A 216 -10.70 -0.35 -16.38
C ALA A 216 -11.91 -1.03 -15.70
N GLY A 217 -12.77 -0.26 -15.04
CA GLY A 217 -13.98 -0.78 -14.40
C GLY A 217 -13.86 -1.06 -12.90
N GLY A 218 -12.74 -0.72 -12.24
CA GLY A 218 -12.53 -0.99 -10.81
C GLY A 218 -13.57 -0.38 -9.87
N HIS A 219 -14.20 0.72 -10.27
CA HIS A 219 -15.25 1.42 -9.51
C HIS A 219 -16.54 0.61 -9.30
N VAL A 220 -16.68 -0.56 -9.94
CA VAL A 220 -17.84 -1.45 -9.77
C VAL A 220 -17.77 -2.32 -8.51
N TYR A 221 -16.62 -2.36 -7.82
CA TYR A 221 -16.47 -3.24 -6.68
C TYR A 221 -17.43 -2.99 -5.52
N PRO A 222 -17.78 -1.76 -5.12
CA PRO A 222 -18.75 -1.54 -4.06
C PRO A 222 -20.10 -2.22 -4.35
N GLU A 223 -20.61 -2.08 -5.56
CA GLU A 223 -21.86 -2.71 -6.01
C GLU A 223 -21.72 -4.24 -6.12
N ARG A 224 -20.57 -4.71 -6.64
CA ARG A 224 -20.29 -6.16 -6.74
C ARG A 224 -20.24 -6.81 -5.35
N VAL A 225 -19.63 -6.16 -4.37
CA VAL A 225 -19.60 -6.60 -2.96
C VAL A 225 -21.02 -6.70 -2.40
N MET A 226 -21.86 -5.69 -2.63
CA MET A 226 -23.23 -5.68 -2.14
C MET A 226 -24.09 -6.75 -2.78
N ALA A 227 -23.89 -7.05 -4.07
CA ALA A 227 -24.64 -8.02 -4.84
C ALA A 227 -24.20 -9.48 -4.66
N THR A 228 -23.04 -9.73 -4.06
CA THR A 228 -22.44 -11.07 -3.93
C THR A 228 -22.53 -11.54 -2.48
N ASP A 229 -22.66 -12.86 -2.25
CA ASP A 229 -22.52 -13.44 -0.91
C ASP A 229 -21.15 -13.14 -0.34
N ARG A 230 -21.09 -12.95 1.00
CA ARG A 230 -19.86 -12.63 1.70
C ARG A 230 -18.82 -13.73 1.50
N LYS A 231 -17.68 -13.36 0.94
CA LYS A 231 -16.50 -14.22 0.82
C LYS A 231 -15.65 -14.15 2.09
N PRO A 232 -14.90 -15.20 2.44
CA PRO A 232 -14.08 -15.25 3.66
C PRO A 232 -12.77 -14.45 3.48
N ILE A 233 -12.89 -13.15 3.23
CA ILE A 233 -11.76 -12.25 3.00
C ILE A 233 -11.63 -11.28 4.18
N ARG A 234 -10.40 -11.10 4.66
CA ARG A 234 -9.95 -10.06 5.58
C ARG A 234 -9.16 -9.04 4.79
N ILE A 235 -9.41 -7.75 5.00
CA ILE A 235 -8.70 -6.69 4.28
C ILE A 235 -8.32 -5.53 5.19
N PHE A 236 -7.08 -5.07 5.06
CA PHE A 236 -6.63 -3.79 5.59
C PHE A 236 -6.48 -2.79 4.44
N MET A 237 -7.15 -1.65 4.55
CA MET A 237 -7.12 -0.60 3.54
C MET A 237 -6.46 0.67 4.08
N ILE A 238 -5.61 1.31 3.29
CA ILE A 238 -5.13 2.66 3.59
C ILE A 238 -5.27 3.56 2.38
N ASP A 239 -5.55 4.83 2.63
CA ASP A 239 -5.55 5.87 1.60
C ASP A 239 -5.36 7.26 2.22
N GLY A 240 -4.91 8.23 1.42
CA GLY A 240 -4.76 9.61 1.80
C GLY A 240 -5.91 10.49 1.29
N ARG A 241 -6.40 11.39 2.12
CA ARG A 241 -7.50 12.32 1.76
C ARG A 241 -7.13 13.29 0.63
N ASN A 242 -5.84 13.43 0.33
CA ASN A 242 -5.33 14.26 -0.76
C ASN A 242 -4.87 13.41 -1.96
N ASP A 243 -5.36 12.17 -2.05
CA ASP A 243 -5.13 11.32 -3.21
C ASP A 243 -5.76 11.92 -4.49
N ASN A 244 -5.46 11.34 -5.63
CA ASN A 244 -5.88 11.81 -6.93
C ASN A 244 -7.39 12.02 -7.02
N ARG A 245 -7.79 13.22 -7.43
CA ARG A 245 -9.16 13.54 -7.79
C ARG A 245 -9.28 13.54 -9.30
N GLY A 246 -10.06 12.61 -9.82
CA GLY A 246 -10.25 12.49 -11.24
C GLY A 246 -11.20 13.55 -11.81
N VAL A 247 -10.92 13.91 -13.05
CA VAL A 247 -11.81 14.73 -13.87
C VAL A 247 -12.19 13.94 -15.13
N ASN A 248 -13.36 14.24 -15.67
CA ASN A 248 -13.79 13.71 -16.97
C ASN A 248 -13.07 14.44 -18.12
N ALA A 249 -13.41 14.08 -19.36
CA ALA A 249 -12.83 14.70 -20.56
C ALA A 249 -13.06 16.22 -20.65
N ASP A 250 -14.13 16.73 -20.02
CA ASP A 250 -14.49 18.16 -19.98
C ASP A 250 -13.81 18.91 -18.83
N GLY A 251 -12.93 18.24 -18.06
CA GLY A 251 -12.26 18.82 -16.90
C GLY A 251 -13.15 18.96 -15.65
N GLN A 252 -14.35 18.38 -15.66
CA GLN A 252 -15.25 18.39 -14.51
C GLN A 252 -14.93 17.23 -13.57
N TYR A 253 -15.17 17.44 -12.26
CA TYR A 253 -14.99 16.39 -11.26
C TYR A 253 -15.81 15.15 -11.58
N ASP A 254 -15.12 14.00 -11.58
CA ASP A 254 -15.72 12.68 -11.79
C ASP A 254 -15.46 11.80 -10.55
N GLN A 255 -16.49 11.60 -9.75
CA GLN A 255 -16.40 10.80 -8.54
C GLN A 255 -15.99 9.35 -8.81
N THR A 256 -16.23 8.81 -10.02
CA THR A 256 -15.79 7.45 -10.37
C THR A 256 -14.28 7.37 -10.57
N ARG A 257 -13.62 8.51 -10.67
CA ARG A 257 -12.17 8.68 -10.82
C ARG A 257 -11.51 9.35 -9.60
N ASP A 258 -12.22 9.49 -8.49
CA ASP A 258 -11.67 9.98 -7.22
C ASP A 258 -11.22 8.78 -6.37
N TRP A 259 -9.89 8.63 -6.20
CA TRP A 259 -9.30 7.47 -5.51
C TRP A 259 -9.78 7.37 -4.08
N PHE A 260 -9.64 8.44 -3.29
CA PHE A 260 -10.06 8.42 -1.88
C PHE A 260 -11.55 8.10 -1.75
N TYR A 261 -12.39 8.75 -2.53
CA TYR A 261 -13.83 8.52 -2.51
C TYR A 261 -14.18 7.05 -2.82
N GLN A 262 -13.56 6.46 -3.84
CA GLN A 262 -13.84 5.08 -4.23
C GLN A 262 -13.29 4.05 -3.21
N ASN A 263 -12.15 4.32 -2.57
CA ASN A 263 -11.66 3.51 -1.47
C ASN A 263 -12.62 3.54 -0.27
N VAL A 264 -13.16 4.72 0.09
CA VAL A 264 -14.19 4.86 1.13
C VAL A 264 -15.45 4.08 0.79
N ARG A 265 -15.96 4.19 -0.45
CA ARG A 265 -17.13 3.43 -0.92
C ARG A 265 -16.93 1.91 -0.82
N LEU A 266 -15.79 1.42 -1.27
CA LEU A 266 -15.48 -0.01 -1.17
C LEU A 266 -15.44 -0.45 0.29
N LYS A 267 -14.74 0.29 1.16
CA LYS A 267 -14.69 0.00 2.60
C LYS A 267 -16.10 -0.03 3.21
N ASP A 268 -16.96 0.93 2.88
CA ASP A 268 -18.33 0.98 3.39
C ASP A 268 -19.16 -0.23 2.94
N ALA A 269 -19.05 -0.63 1.67
CA ALA A 269 -19.72 -1.82 1.15
C ALA A 269 -19.23 -3.10 1.86
N LEU A 270 -17.92 -3.24 2.06
CA LEU A 270 -17.34 -4.38 2.78
C LEU A 270 -17.83 -4.43 4.24
N VAL A 271 -17.84 -3.31 4.94
CA VAL A 271 -18.36 -3.22 6.32
C VAL A 271 -19.84 -3.57 6.37
N ALA A 272 -20.65 -3.02 5.46
CA ALA A 272 -22.10 -3.30 5.39
C ALA A 272 -22.40 -4.80 5.14
N LYS A 273 -21.52 -5.51 4.41
CA LYS A 273 -21.62 -6.95 4.17
C LYS A 273 -20.99 -7.80 5.29
N GLY A 274 -20.46 -7.17 6.35
CA GLY A 274 -19.88 -7.88 7.50
C GLY A 274 -18.51 -8.50 7.23
N TYR A 275 -17.73 -7.98 6.29
CA TYR A 275 -16.35 -8.40 6.10
C TYR A 275 -15.46 -7.99 7.28
N ASP A 276 -14.37 -8.69 7.48
CA ASP A 276 -13.34 -8.34 8.46
C ASP A 276 -12.42 -7.26 7.84
N VAL A 277 -12.74 -6.00 8.12
CA VAL A 277 -12.10 -4.83 7.51
C VAL A 277 -11.46 -3.95 8.58
N ASN A 278 -10.23 -3.53 8.34
CA ASN A 278 -9.62 -2.39 9.01
C ASN A 278 -9.20 -1.34 7.98
N HIS A 279 -9.10 -0.09 8.41
CA HIS A 279 -8.68 0.98 7.52
C HIS A 279 -8.03 2.13 8.26
N VAL A 280 -7.14 2.85 7.56
CA VAL A 280 -6.58 4.13 8.01
C VAL A 280 -6.68 5.14 6.87
N TRP A 281 -7.40 6.23 7.13
CA TRP A 281 -7.52 7.36 6.22
C TRP A 281 -6.59 8.49 6.68
N GLY A 282 -5.44 8.59 6.01
CA GLY A 282 -4.44 9.61 6.30
C GLY A 282 -4.67 10.93 5.56
N ILE A 283 -3.64 11.77 5.57
CA ILE A 283 -3.61 13.06 4.86
C ILE A 283 -2.71 13.03 3.62
N GLY A 284 -2.08 11.88 3.32
CA GLY A 284 -1.15 11.73 2.19
C GLY A 284 -1.79 11.96 0.83
N VAL A 285 -0.94 11.99 -0.18
CA VAL A 285 -1.32 11.98 -1.59
C VAL A 285 -1.21 10.55 -2.15
N HIS A 286 -1.27 10.39 -3.48
CA HIS A 286 -1.05 9.09 -4.14
C HIS A 286 0.43 8.71 -4.15
N SER A 287 0.97 8.38 -2.97
CA SER A 287 2.39 8.06 -2.76
C SER A 287 2.56 6.75 -1.98
N HIS A 288 3.81 6.31 -1.86
CA HIS A 288 4.16 5.10 -1.12
C HIS A 288 4.54 5.37 0.35
N ASP A 289 4.71 6.64 0.75
CA ASP A 289 5.24 7.02 2.06
C ASP A 289 4.36 6.51 3.21
N MET A 290 3.06 6.80 3.15
CA MET A 290 2.10 6.28 4.12
C MET A 290 2.13 4.75 4.17
N GLY A 291 2.23 4.10 3.01
CA GLY A 291 2.30 2.64 2.90
C GLY A 291 3.50 2.06 3.62
N GLY A 292 4.67 2.65 3.44
CA GLY A 292 5.89 2.22 4.11
C GLY A 292 5.82 2.39 5.62
N ALA A 293 5.35 3.56 6.08
CA ALA A 293 5.19 3.86 7.49
C ALA A 293 4.21 2.89 8.19
N MET A 294 3.13 2.51 7.49
CA MET A 294 2.07 1.68 8.04
C MET A 294 2.28 0.17 7.84
N LEU A 295 3.22 -0.25 6.99
CA LEU A 295 3.39 -1.66 6.64
C LEU A 295 3.53 -2.59 7.86
N PRO A 296 4.32 -2.29 8.89
CA PRO A 296 4.43 -3.15 10.06
C PRO A 296 3.07 -3.36 10.76
N GLU A 297 2.30 -2.30 10.97
CA GLU A 297 1.00 -2.38 11.65
C GLU A 297 -0.05 -3.10 10.80
N MET A 298 -0.05 -2.87 9.49
CA MET A 298 -0.92 -3.59 8.57
C MET A 298 -0.64 -5.09 8.60
N MET A 299 0.64 -5.47 8.60
CA MET A 299 1.05 -6.88 8.70
C MET A 299 0.62 -7.50 10.03
N ARG A 300 0.82 -6.84 11.17
CA ARG A 300 0.37 -7.32 12.49
C ARG A 300 -1.14 -7.56 12.51
N TRP A 301 -1.89 -6.59 12.04
CA TRP A 301 -3.35 -6.70 12.02
C TRP A 301 -3.82 -7.82 11.11
N LEU A 302 -3.21 -7.96 9.93
CA LEU A 302 -3.59 -9.00 8.97
C LEU A 302 -3.38 -10.41 9.53
N TRP A 303 -2.29 -10.59 10.27
CA TRP A 303 -1.87 -11.86 10.87
C TRP A 303 -2.20 -11.98 12.36
N ARG A 304 -3.10 -11.15 12.90
CA ARG A 304 -3.42 -11.06 14.33
C ARG A 304 -3.94 -12.34 14.98
N ASP A 305 -4.36 -13.33 14.18
CA ASP A 305 -4.77 -14.64 14.68
C ASP A 305 -3.58 -15.60 14.88
N HIS A 306 -2.40 -15.20 14.42
CA HIS A 306 -1.19 -15.96 14.69
C HIS A 306 -0.93 -15.96 16.20
N PRO A 307 -0.66 -17.13 16.82
CA PRO A 307 -0.37 -17.19 18.24
C PRO A 307 0.81 -16.28 18.59
N VAL A 308 0.55 -15.28 19.40
CA VAL A 308 1.60 -14.41 19.91
C VAL A 308 2.44 -15.20 20.91
N SER A 309 3.73 -14.86 21.01
CA SER A 309 4.64 -15.44 21.99
C SER A 309 3.97 -15.53 23.37
N VAL A 310 4.06 -16.70 23.99
CA VAL A 310 3.66 -16.91 25.40
C VAL A 310 4.79 -16.57 26.37
N ASP A 311 5.86 -15.93 25.88
CA ASP A 311 6.97 -15.49 26.72
C ASP A 311 6.44 -14.53 27.80
N PRO A 312 6.56 -14.88 29.11
CA PRO A 312 6.10 -14.03 30.19
C PRO A 312 6.85 -12.69 30.28
N ASN A 313 8.01 -12.58 29.63
CA ASN A 313 8.79 -11.33 29.55
C ASN A 313 8.34 -10.44 28.38
N ASP A 314 7.42 -10.89 27.56
CA ASP A 314 6.86 -10.12 26.46
C ASP A 314 5.87 -9.08 27.00
N THR A 315 6.35 -7.86 27.17
CA THR A 315 5.59 -6.73 27.77
C THR A 315 4.69 -6.00 26.77
N ILE A 316 4.68 -6.39 25.48
CA ILE A 316 3.83 -5.73 24.48
C ILE A 316 2.39 -6.18 24.71
N GLU A 317 1.50 -5.22 25.00
CA GLU A 317 0.08 -5.49 25.18
C GLU A 317 -0.54 -6.15 23.93
N ARG A 318 -1.30 -7.22 24.13
CA ARG A 318 -1.96 -7.97 23.03
C ARG A 318 -2.90 -7.09 22.20
N SER A 319 -3.50 -6.06 22.80
CA SER A 319 -4.35 -5.08 22.11
C SER A 319 -3.63 -4.31 21.01
N PHE A 320 -2.36 -3.96 21.23
CA PHE A 320 -1.53 -3.33 20.19
C PHE A 320 -1.14 -4.30 19.07
N ARG A 321 -0.93 -5.56 19.41
CA ARG A 321 -0.54 -6.59 18.43
C ARG A 321 -1.69 -7.02 17.54
N THR A 322 -2.91 -7.05 18.08
CA THR A 322 -4.08 -7.54 17.34
C THR A 322 -4.87 -6.46 16.63
N GLY A 323 -4.54 -5.18 16.84
CA GLY A 323 -5.34 -4.06 16.33
C GLY A 323 -6.79 -4.06 16.81
N ARG A 324 -7.14 -4.88 17.79
CA ARG A 324 -8.45 -4.83 18.44
C ARG A 324 -8.38 -3.87 19.63
N PRO A 325 -9.37 -2.97 19.78
CA PRO A 325 -9.57 -2.31 21.07
C PRO A 325 -9.74 -3.41 22.14
N ALA A 326 -9.10 -3.23 23.30
CA ALA A 326 -9.36 -4.11 24.43
C ALA A 326 -10.87 -4.15 24.66
N GLY A 327 -11.47 -5.31 24.47
CA GLY A 327 -12.85 -5.50 24.88
C GLY A 327 -12.97 -5.19 26.37
N PRO A 328 -14.17 -4.86 26.90
CA PRO A 328 -14.32 -4.63 28.32
C PRO A 328 -13.73 -5.84 29.07
N SER A 329 -12.84 -5.54 30.02
CA SER A 329 -12.28 -6.58 30.89
C SER A 329 -13.41 -7.48 31.40
N PRO A 330 -13.25 -8.80 31.37
CA PRO A 330 -14.23 -9.68 31.98
C PRO A 330 -14.46 -9.20 33.41
N ALA A 331 -15.74 -9.08 33.81
CA ALA A 331 -16.07 -8.71 35.15
C ALA A 331 -15.31 -9.62 36.14
N PRO A 332 -14.78 -9.07 37.23
CA PRO A 332 -14.11 -9.92 38.23
C PRO A 332 -15.07 -11.01 38.66
N PRO A 333 -14.59 -12.24 38.90
CA PRO A 333 -15.45 -13.31 39.39
C PRO A 333 -16.16 -12.84 40.67
N PRO A 334 -17.43 -13.21 40.86
CA PRO A 334 -18.15 -12.85 42.06
C PRO A 334 -17.34 -13.24 43.28
N ALA A 335 -17.23 -12.32 44.24
CA ALA A 335 -16.47 -12.55 45.47
C ALA A 335 -16.98 -13.87 46.10
N ALA A 336 -16.05 -14.78 46.38
CA ALA A 336 -16.38 -16.02 47.07
C ALA A 336 -17.06 -15.65 48.39
N ASN A 337 -18.25 -16.21 48.60
CA ASN A 337 -18.93 -16.05 49.89
C ASN A 337 -18.01 -16.48 51.02
N PRO A 338 -17.91 -15.70 52.10
CA PRO A 338 -17.10 -16.08 53.25
C PRO A 338 -17.62 -17.40 53.81
N PRO A 339 -16.76 -18.32 54.21
CA PRO A 339 -17.19 -19.56 54.82
C PRO A 339 -17.83 -19.30 56.17
N GLY A 340 -19.12 -19.65 56.34
CA GLY A 340 -19.70 -19.92 57.62
C GLY A 340 -20.32 -18.76 58.40
N ALA A 341 -21.59 -18.48 58.13
CA ALA A 341 -22.51 -18.08 59.20
C ALA A 341 -23.62 -19.14 59.25
N ARG A 342 -23.50 -19.99 60.22
CA ARG A 342 -24.64 -20.80 60.70
C ARG A 342 -25.40 -19.99 61.75
#